data_334546202d82c51c3d3afeefa7580ec7
#
_entry.id   334546202d82c51c3d3afeefa7580ec7
#
_cell.length_a   1.000
_cell.length_b   1.000
_cell.length_c   1.000
_cell.angle_alpha   90.00
_cell.angle_beta   90.00
_cell.angle_gamma   90.00
#
_symmetry.space_group_name_H-M   'P 1'
#
loop_
_entity.id
_entity.type
_entity.pdbx_description
1 polymer ?
#
loop_
_entity_poly.entity_id
_entity_poly.type
_entity_poly.pdbx_seq_one_letter_code
_entity_poly.pdbx_strand_id
1 'polypeptide(L)'
;MSGYLDIIFLLILVVVVFSKLKSLLGTNTEDTKVIMVSKEQLERVYNEMKSNAENHFAKEVDLSSLSPVDRELVKIPNFNKNIFVKGAQKAFEMILTSFSKGDAKTLSTLVNKELLKKFESVISERKEKGIVAETDLISFVQTEVESVNFVNDEKVNIVVKFVSEQVNMLKNADGEVIEGDENYVQTISDVWTFEKSLNPKSNNWLLCSTKKC
;
A
#
# COMPACT_ATOMS: atom_id res chain seq x y z
N MET A 1 -0.37 26.56 34.12
CA MET A 1 -1.84 26.42 34.00
C MET A 1 -2.31 25.99 32.59
N SER A 2 -1.48 25.34 31.79
CA SER A 2 -1.89 24.89 30.44
C SER A 2 -2.45 23.46 30.36
N GLY A 3 -2.14 22.61 31.33
CA GLY A 3 -2.55 21.20 31.27
C GLY A 3 -4.05 20.90 31.41
N TYR A 4 -4.84 21.80 32.00
CA TYR A 4 -6.28 21.60 32.13
C TYR A 4 -7.07 21.94 30.86
N LEU A 5 -6.57 22.88 30.07
CA LEU A 5 -7.21 23.26 28.81
C LEU A 5 -7.07 22.14 27.74
N ASP A 6 -5.93 21.46 27.75
CA ASP A 6 -5.69 20.33 26.83
C ASP A 6 -6.60 19.14 27.15
N ILE A 7 -6.83 18.85 28.42
CA ILE A 7 -7.73 17.79 28.91
C ILE A 7 -9.19 18.12 28.56
N ILE A 8 -9.61 19.37 28.70
CA ILE A 8 -10.96 19.83 28.36
C ILE A 8 -11.16 19.76 26.85
N PHE A 9 -10.16 20.15 26.05
CA PHE A 9 -10.21 20.05 24.57
C PHE A 9 -10.31 18.61 24.10
N LEU A 10 -9.56 17.70 24.74
CA LEU A 10 -9.58 16.26 24.44
C LEU A 10 -10.93 15.62 24.80
N LEU A 11 -11.54 16.04 25.93
CA LEU A 11 -12.89 15.61 26.33
C LEU A 11 -13.96 16.08 25.35
N ILE A 12 -13.89 17.32 24.88
CA ILE A 12 -14.82 17.85 23.87
C ILE A 12 -14.68 17.10 22.56
N LEU A 13 -13.46 16.80 22.14
CA LEU A 13 -13.18 16.04 20.91
C LEU A 13 -13.73 14.62 20.98
N VAL A 14 -13.59 13.95 22.13
CA VAL A 14 -14.18 12.62 22.38
C VAL A 14 -15.70 12.68 22.31
N VAL A 15 -16.35 13.67 22.91
CA VAL A 15 -17.81 13.83 22.87
C VAL A 15 -18.31 14.08 21.45
N VAL A 16 -17.60 14.90 20.66
CA VAL A 16 -17.95 15.19 19.26
C VAL A 16 -17.79 13.94 18.40
N VAL A 17 -16.74 13.14 18.60
CA VAL A 17 -16.53 11.87 17.88
C VAL A 17 -17.62 10.87 18.26
N PHE A 18 -17.98 10.73 19.54
CA PHE A 18 -19.05 9.84 19.99
C PHE A 18 -20.43 10.29 19.50
N SER A 19 -20.71 11.59 19.41
CA SER A 19 -21.98 12.10 18.87
C SER A 19 -22.10 11.85 17.36
N LYS A 20 -20.99 11.99 16.60
CA LYS A 20 -20.95 11.62 15.17
C LYS A 20 -21.08 10.11 14.94
N LEU A 21 -20.45 9.28 15.77
CA LEU A 21 -20.62 7.83 15.73
C LEU A 21 -22.05 7.40 16.00
N LYS A 22 -22.76 8.03 16.96
CA LYS A 22 -24.18 7.79 17.22
C LYS A 22 -25.06 8.20 16.03
N SER A 23 -24.72 9.29 15.33
CA SER A 23 -25.46 9.74 14.14
C SER A 23 -25.24 8.82 12.93
N LEU A 24 -24.11 8.14 12.83
CA LEU A 24 -23.82 7.16 11.77
C LEU A 24 -24.41 5.77 12.06
N LEU A 25 -24.68 5.45 13.33
CA LEU A 25 -25.24 4.16 13.77
C LEU A 25 -26.76 4.18 13.94
N GLY A 26 -27.48 5.19 13.40
CA GLY A 26 -28.93 5.24 13.32
C GLY A 26 -29.61 4.79 14.60
N THR A 27 -29.93 5.71 15.51
CA THR A 27 -30.83 5.43 16.64
C THR A 27 -32.24 5.27 16.13
N ASN A 28 -32.66 4.06 15.82
CA ASN A 28 -34.03 3.66 15.96
C ASN A 28 -34.17 2.97 17.31
N THR A 29 -34.49 3.75 18.33
CA THR A 29 -35.04 3.28 19.58
C THR A 29 -36.57 3.23 19.41
N GLU A 30 -37.05 2.12 18.88
CA GLU A 30 -38.41 1.59 19.19
C GLU A 30 -38.40 0.11 18.82
N ASP A 31 -38.74 -0.72 19.83
CA ASP A 31 -38.86 -2.18 19.75
C ASP A 31 -37.56 -2.98 19.52
N THR A 32 -36.74 -3.06 20.53
CA THR A 32 -35.85 -4.21 20.70
C THR A 32 -36.70 -5.44 21.07
N LYS A 33 -37.40 -6.04 20.09
CA LYS A 33 -37.74 -7.45 20.19
C LYS A 33 -36.42 -8.21 20.21
N VAL A 34 -36.06 -8.73 21.38
CA VAL A 34 -35.03 -9.75 21.49
C VAL A 34 -35.54 -10.93 20.68
N ILE A 35 -35.10 -11.03 19.44
CA ILE A 35 -35.33 -12.21 18.61
C ILE A 35 -34.45 -13.27 19.23
N MET A 36 -35.06 -14.13 20.07
CA MET A 36 -34.42 -15.38 20.46
C MET A 36 -34.27 -16.22 19.21
N VAL A 37 -33.12 -16.12 18.56
CA VAL A 37 -32.75 -17.00 17.45
C VAL A 37 -32.67 -18.39 18.03
N SER A 38 -33.53 -19.30 17.61
CA SER A 38 -33.47 -20.68 18.09
C SER A 38 -32.16 -21.32 17.63
N LYS A 39 -31.65 -22.27 18.41
CA LYS A 39 -30.42 -23.02 18.09
C LYS A 39 -30.47 -23.58 16.66
N GLU A 40 -31.65 -24.03 16.22
CA GLU A 40 -31.89 -24.54 14.87
C GLU A 40 -31.79 -23.45 13.77
N GLN A 41 -32.19 -22.23 14.04
CA GLN A 41 -31.99 -21.11 13.12
C GLN A 41 -30.51 -20.71 13.02
N LEU A 42 -29.80 -20.75 14.13
CA LEU A 42 -28.35 -20.51 14.16
C LEU A 42 -27.58 -21.56 13.36
N GLU A 43 -27.95 -22.86 13.52
CA GLU A 43 -27.36 -23.97 12.76
C GLU A 43 -27.68 -23.88 11.26
N ARG A 44 -28.86 -23.42 10.87
CA ARG A 44 -29.19 -23.19 9.45
C ARG A 44 -28.35 -22.09 8.85
N VAL A 45 -28.26 -20.94 9.52
CA VAL A 45 -27.43 -19.81 9.07
C VAL A 45 -25.95 -20.20 9.01
N TYR A 46 -25.46 -20.97 10.00
CA TYR A 46 -24.08 -21.50 9.99
C TYR A 46 -23.84 -22.43 8.82
N ASN A 47 -24.77 -23.36 8.54
CA ASN A 47 -24.67 -24.31 7.43
C ASN A 47 -24.81 -23.63 6.07
N GLU A 48 -25.68 -22.60 5.94
CA GLU A 48 -25.76 -21.78 4.73
C GLU A 48 -24.49 -20.93 4.51
N MET A 49 -23.92 -20.36 5.57
CA MET A 49 -22.64 -19.65 5.48
C MET A 49 -21.50 -20.59 5.10
N LYS A 50 -21.50 -21.80 5.66
CA LYS A 50 -20.51 -22.84 5.36
C LYS A 50 -20.64 -23.32 3.91
N SER A 51 -21.84 -23.63 3.44
CA SER A 51 -22.07 -24.05 2.06
C SER A 51 -21.79 -22.93 1.04
N ASN A 52 -22.11 -21.68 1.37
CA ASN A 52 -21.77 -20.52 0.53
C ASN A 52 -20.24 -20.28 0.52
N ALA A 53 -19.55 -20.46 1.64
CA ALA A 53 -18.09 -20.42 1.69
C ALA A 53 -17.47 -21.55 0.86
N GLU A 54 -17.94 -22.78 1.01
CA GLU A 54 -17.47 -23.94 0.23
C GLU A 54 -17.76 -23.76 -1.26
N ASN A 55 -18.93 -23.23 -1.64
CA ASN A 55 -19.27 -22.90 -3.03
C ASN A 55 -18.46 -21.72 -3.61
N HIS A 56 -18.03 -20.76 -2.77
CA HIS A 56 -17.10 -19.70 -3.19
C HIS A 56 -15.66 -20.21 -3.37
N PHE A 57 -15.25 -21.22 -2.58
CA PHE A 57 -13.94 -21.87 -2.74
C PHE A 57 -13.93 -22.93 -3.84
N ALA A 58 -15.09 -23.52 -4.18
CA ALA A 58 -15.25 -24.55 -5.21
C ALA A 58 -15.61 -24.01 -6.60
N LYS A 59 -15.67 -22.70 -6.81
CA LYS A 59 -15.71 -22.16 -8.15
C LYS A 59 -14.33 -22.37 -8.75
N GLU A 60 -14.13 -23.48 -9.48
CA GLU A 60 -12.98 -23.65 -10.36
C GLU A 60 -12.86 -22.36 -11.17
N VAL A 61 -11.83 -21.57 -10.84
CA VAL A 61 -11.53 -20.39 -11.65
C VAL A 61 -11.19 -20.93 -13.02
N ASP A 62 -12.04 -20.62 -14.01
CA ASP A 62 -11.74 -20.99 -15.40
C ASP A 62 -10.46 -20.27 -15.83
N LEU A 63 -9.34 -20.97 -15.65
CA LEU A 63 -8.00 -20.46 -15.98
C LEU A 63 -7.88 -20.08 -17.45
N SER A 64 -8.76 -20.62 -18.33
CA SER A 64 -8.74 -20.32 -19.75
C SER A 64 -9.20 -18.89 -20.07
N SER A 65 -10.07 -18.33 -19.21
CA SER A 65 -10.60 -16.97 -19.34
C SER A 65 -9.70 -15.89 -18.76
N LEU A 66 -8.67 -16.28 -17.96
CA LEU A 66 -7.76 -15.35 -17.32
C LEU A 66 -6.67 -14.85 -18.26
N SER A 67 -6.24 -13.60 -18.07
CA SER A 67 -5.04 -13.08 -18.74
C SER A 67 -3.80 -13.91 -18.38
N PRO A 68 -2.74 -13.92 -19.22
CA PRO A 68 -1.51 -14.62 -18.88
C PRO A 68 -0.94 -14.23 -17.51
N VAL A 69 -1.01 -12.94 -17.16
CA VAL A 69 -0.55 -12.42 -15.87
C VAL A 69 -1.42 -12.95 -14.73
N ASP A 70 -2.75 -12.93 -14.88
CA ASP A 70 -3.66 -13.38 -13.83
C ASP A 70 -3.52 -14.89 -13.57
N ARG A 71 -3.20 -15.71 -14.60
CA ARG A 71 -2.89 -17.15 -14.43
C ARG A 71 -1.66 -17.37 -13.55
N GLU A 72 -0.66 -16.50 -13.63
CA GLU A 72 0.50 -16.60 -12.75
C GLU A 72 0.20 -16.10 -11.34
N LEU A 73 -0.59 -15.02 -11.22
CA LEU A 73 -0.97 -14.47 -9.91
C LEU A 73 -1.75 -15.45 -9.04
N VAL A 74 -2.65 -16.26 -9.62
CA VAL A 74 -3.44 -17.25 -8.84
C VAL A 74 -2.60 -18.38 -8.27
N LYS A 75 -1.38 -18.59 -8.76
CA LYS A 75 -0.43 -19.58 -8.20
C LYS A 75 0.20 -19.11 -6.88
N ILE A 76 0.12 -17.81 -6.57
CA ILE A 76 0.69 -17.25 -5.34
C ILE A 76 -0.29 -17.52 -4.18
N PRO A 77 0.12 -18.24 -3.11
CA PRO A 77 -0.76 -18.57 -2.01
C PRO A 77 -1.36 -17.32 -1.35
N ASN A 78 -2.68 -17.34 -1.14
CA ASN A 78 -3.43 -16.26 -0.49
C ASN A 78 -3.24 -14.87 -1.13
N PHE A 79 -2.95 -14.80 -2.43
CA PHE A 79 -2.73 -13.54 -3.13
C PHE A 79 -4.06 -12.88 -3.52
N ASN A 80 -4.12 -11.57 -3.31
CA ASN A 80 -5.21 -10.72 -3.80
C ASN A 80 -4.61 -9.57 -4.60
N LYS A 81 -4.88 -9.53 -5.90
CA LYS A 81 -4.36 -8.52 -6.84
C LYS A 81 -4.71 -7.10 -6.42
N ASN A 82 -5.96 -6.85 -6.01
CA ASN A 82 -6.40 -5.50 -5.63
C ASN A 82 -5.71 -5.01 -4.35
N ILE A 83 -5.53 -5.90 -3.37
CA ILE A 83 -4.80 -5.58 -2.14
C ILE A 83 -3.33 -5.31 -2.47
N PHE A 84 -2.73 -6.14 -3.31
CA PHE A 84 -1.34 -5.98 -3.74
C PHE A 84 -1.12 -4.65 -4.46
N VAL A 85 -1.95 -4.30 -5.45
CA VAL A 85 -1.82 -3.05 -6.21
C VAL A 85 -1.94 -1.82 -5.30
N LYS A 86 -2.90 -1.80 -4.37
CA LYS A 86 -3.02 -0.73 -3.37
C LYS A 86 -1.79 -0.66 -2.46
N GLY A 87 -1.27 -1.81 -2.04
CA GLY A 87 -0.04 -1.90 -1.26
C GLY A 87 1.19 -1.40 -2.03
N ALA A 88 1.30 -1.75 -3.32
CA ALA A 88 2.36 -1.30 -4.20
C ALA A 88 2.33 0.23 -4.43
N GLN A 89 1.14 0.83 -4.61
CA GLN A 89 0.98 2.29 -4.67
C GLN A 89 1.42 2.96 -3.37
N LYS A 90 1.03 2.40 -2.23
CA LYS A 90 1.44 2.96 -0.93
C LYS A 90 2.95 2.82 -0.71
N ALA A 91 3.54 1.69 -1.09
CA ALA A 91 4.99 1.49 -1.04
C ALA A 91 5.72 2.48 -1.97
N PHE A 92 5.19 2.72 -3.18
CA PHE A 92 5.73 3.70 -4.13
C PHE A 92 5.80 5.09 -3.50
N GLU A 93 4.70 5.60 -2.96
CA GLU A 93 4.63 6.90 -2.26
C GLU A 93 5.63 6.98 -1.10
N MET A 94 5.66 5.94 -0.25
CA MET A 94 6.55 5.91 0.91
C MET A 94 8.03 5.87 0.50
N ILE A 95 8.37 5.11 -0.53
CA ILE A 95 9.75 4.99 -1.03
C ILE A 95 10.21 6.30 -1.66
N LEU A 96 9.40 6.94 -2.52
CA LEU A 96 9.72 8.25 -3.10
C LEU A 96 9.98 9.28 -2.00
N THR A 97 9.05 9.40 -1.05
CA THR A 97 9.16 10.35 0.06
C THR A 97 10.39 10.08 0.93
N SER A 98 10.63 8.81 1.29
CA SER A 98 11.76 8.44 2.15
C SER A 98 13.10 8.61 1.45
N PHE A 99 13.17 8.30 0.14
CA PHE A 99 14.37 8.50 -0.66
C PHE A 99 14.70 9.98 -0.85
N SER A 100 13.69 10.80 -1.10
CA SER A 100 13.80 12.25 -1.20
C SER A 100 14.36 12.85 0.11
N LYS A 101 13.76 12.46 1.25
CA LYS A 101 14.17 12.92 2.59
C LYS A 101 15.45 12.27 3.13
N GLY A 102 15.98 11.25 2.46
CA GLY A 102 17.14 10.49 2.95
C GLY A 102 16.84 9.62 4.18
N ASP A 103 15.60 9.20 4.36
CA ASP A 103 15.19 8.32 5.46
C ASP A 103 15.53 6.85 5.16
N ALA A 104 16.81 6.48 5.36
CA ALA A 104 17.30 5.11 5.17
C ALA A 104 16.58 4.09 6.09
N LYS A 105 16.11 4.52 7.27
CA LYS A 105 15.41 3.64 8.22
C LYS A 105 14.09 3.15 7.64
N THR A 106 13.27 4.05 7.12
CA THR A 106 12.00 3.68 6.47
C THR A 106 12.28 2.87 5.21
N LEU A 107 13.25 3.27 4.37
CA LEU A 107 13.64 2.54 3.16
C LEU A 107 14.03 1.09 3.47
N SER A 108 14.75 0.82 4.57
CA SER A 108 15.17 -0.53 4.95
C SER A 108 14.02 -1.51 5.20
N THR A 109 12.81 -1.01 5.44
CA THR A 109 11.60 -1.83 5.63
C THR A 109 10.83 -2.08 4.34
N LEU A 110 11.12 -1.33 3.27
CA LEU A 110 10.36 -1.32 2.02
C LEU A 110 11.13 -1.91 0.84
N VAL A 111 12.46 -1.90 0.90
CA VAL A 111 13.31 -2.37 -0.19
C VAL A 111 14.22 -3.51 0.26
N ASN A 112 14.72 -4.32 -0.67
CA ASN A 112 15.67 -5.35 -0.33
C ASN A 112 17.07 -4.77 -0.03
N LYS A 113 17.95 -5.59 0.53
CA LYS A 113 19.28 -5.15 0.99
C LYS A 113 20.18 -4.60 -0.14
N GLU A 114 20.04 -5.12 -1.34
CA GLU A 114 20.85 -4.69 -2.48
C GLU A 114 20.42 -3.31 -2.98
N LEU A 115 19.11 -3.10 -3.11
CA LEU A 115 18.56 -1.82 -3.53
C LEU A 115 18.75 -0.75 -2.44
N LEU A 116 18.66 -1.14 -1.16
CA LEU A 116 18.94 -0.24 -0.03
C LEU A 116 20.34 0.34 -0.12
N LYS A 117 21.36 -0.48 -0.34
CA LYS A 117 22.74 0.00 -0.49
C LYS A 117 22.91 1.02 -1.61
N LYS A 118 22.22 0.80 -2.76
CA LYS A 118 22.24 1.76 -3.88
C LYS A 118 21.58 3.09 -3.48
N PHE A 119 20.43 3.02 -2.80
CA PHE A 119 19.73 4.22 -2.33
C PHE A 119 20.57 4.99 -1.29
N GLU A 120 21.16 4.31 -0.32
CA GLU A 120 22.04 4.92 0.68
C GLU A 120 23.26 5.61 0.04
N SER A 121 23.86 4.99 -0.98
CA SER A 121 24.98 5.61 -1.73
C SER A 121 24.56 6.93 -2.39
N VAL A 122 23.40 6.95 -3.06
CA VAL A 122 22.90 8.17 -3.72
C VAL A 122 22.52 9.24 -2.70
N ILE A 123 21.90 8.84 -1.57
CA ILE A 123 21.54 9.75 -0.48
C ILE A 123 22.81 10.38 0.12
N SER A 124 23.87 9.58 0.37
CA SER A 124 25.15 10.06 0.89
C SER A 124 25.80 11.05 -0.06
N GLU A 125 25.87 10.72 -1.35
CA GLU A 125 26.45 11.60 -2.37
C GLU A 125 25.71 12.94 -2.45
N ARG A 126 24.38 12.93 -2.42
CA ARG A 126 23.58 14.17 -2.39
C ARG A 126 23.89 15.00 -1.14
N LYS A 127 23.96 14.35 0.01
CA LYS A 127 24.25 15.01 1.29
C LYS A 127 25.66 15.65 1.29
N GLU A 128 26.67 14.96 0.75
CA GLU A 128 28.04 15.48 0.63
C GLU A 128 28.08 16.71 -0.29
N LYS A 129 27.26 16.75 -1.33
CA LYS A 129 27.14 17.89 -2.24
C LYS A 129 26.20 19.01 -1.73
N GLY A 130 25.62 18.85 -0.55
CA GLY A 130 24.65 19.82 -0.03
C GLY A 130 23.34 19.88 -0.85
N ILE A 131 23.00 18.80 -1.57
CA ILE A 131 21.82 18.76 -2.43
C ILE A 131 20.64 18.16 -1.65
N VAL A 132 19.53 18.90 -1.63
CA VAL A 132 18.23 18.48 -1.08
C VAL A 132 17.32 18.13 -2.25
N ALA A 133 16.76 16.90 -2.23
CA ALA A 133 15.75 16.50 -3.19
C ALA A 133 14.35 16.67 -2.57
N GLU A 134 13.43 17.17 -3.36
CA GLU A 134 12.00 17.25 -3.04
C GLU A 134 11.22 16.53 -4.13
N THR A 135 10.32 15.67 -3.74
CA THR A 135 9.45 14.92 -4.66
C THR A 135 8.04 14.87 -4.09
N ASP A 136 7.10 15.42 -4.83
CA ASP A 136 5.68 15.35 -4.51
C ASP A 136 4.97 14.47 -5.51
N LEU A 137 4.35 13.39 -5.03
CA LEU A 137 3.47 12.54 -5.81
C LEU A 137 2.07 13.18 -5.83
N ILE A 138 1.62 13.64 -6.99
CA ILE A 138 0.33 14.29 -7.17
C ILE A 138 -0.77 13.24 -7.36
N SER A 139 -0.56 12.31 -8.32
CA SER A 139 -1.54 11.27 -8.63
C SER A 139 -0.92 10.06 -9.29
N PHE A 140 -1.67 8.93 -9.29
CA PHE A 140 -1.41 7.79 -10.18
C PHE A 140 -2.34 7.88 -11.37
N VAL A 141 -1.78 7.98 -12.57
CA VAL A 141 -2.52 7.90 -13.83
C VAL A 141 -2.84 6.44 -14.16
N GLN A 142 -1.87 5.54 -13.93
CA GLN A 142 -2.01 4.11 -14.18
C GLN A 142 -1.14 3.32 -13.20
N THR A 143 -1.67 2.17 -12.76
CA THR A 143 -0.89 1.17 -12.02
C THR A 143 -1.29 -0.20 -12.55
N GLU A 144 -0.34 -0.92 -13.15
CA GLU A 144 -0.61 -2.19 -13.81
C GLU A 144 0.45 -3.25 -13.47
N VAL A 145 0.00 -4.48 -13.21
CA VAL A 145 0.90 -5.63 -13.09
C VAL A 145 1.25 -6.11 -14.50
N GLU A 146 2.51 -5.98 -14.88
CA GLU A 146 2.99 -6.36 -16.22
C GLU A 146 3.39 -7.84 -16.31
N SER A 147 4.04 -8.37 -15.27
CA SER A 147 4.48 -9.77 -15.27
C SER A 147 4.65 -10.33 -13.86
N VAL A 148 4.66 -11.65 -13.78
CA VAL A 148 4.91 -12.43 -12.57
C VAL A 148 5.92 -13.50 -12.90
N ASN A 149 6.99 -13.62 -12.10
CA ASN A 149 8.06 -14.57 -12.32
C ASN A 149 8.38 -15.31 -11.01
N PHE A 150 8.30 -16.63 -11.02
CA PHE A 150 8.74 -17.47 -9.90
C PHE A 150 10.24 -17.75 -10.04
N VAL A 151 10.99 -17.55 -8.95
CA VAL A 151 12.43 -17.76 -8.90
C VAL A 151 12.73 -18.93 -7.98
N ASN A 152 13.19 -20.04 -8.55
CA ASN A 152 13.62 -21.27 -7.83
C ASN A 152 12.61 -21.79 -6.79
N ASP A 153 11.30 -21.66 -7.02
CA ASP A 153 10.22 -22.05 -6.10
C ASP A 153 10.30 -21.45 -4.68
N GLU A 154 11.26 -20.56 -4.45
CA GLU A 154 11.48 -19.91 -3.15
C GLU A 154 10.96 -18.48 -3.10
N LYS A 155 10.90 -17.81 -4.25
CA LYS A 155 10.53 -16.41 -4.38
C LYS A 155 9.61 -16.18 -5.56
N VAL A 156 8.79 -15.16 -5.44
CA VAL A 156 8.01 -14.62 -6.56
C VAL A 156 8.34 -13.13 -6.73
N ASN A 157 8.51 -12.75 -7.98
CA ASN A 157 8.71 -11.37 -8.40
C ASN A 157 7.49 -10.90 -9.19
N ILE A 158 6.95 -9.74 -8.82
CA ILE A 158 5.87 -9.07 -9.56
C ILE A 158 6.40 -7.77 -10.10
N VAL A 159 6.30 -7.59 -11.41
CA VAL A 159 6.65 -6.35 -12.11
C VAL A 159 5.41 -5.49 -12.22
N VAL A 160 5.51 -4.26 -11.76
CA VAL A 160 4.44 -3.27 -11.77
C VAL A 160 4.89 -2.04 -12.53
N LYS A 161 4.09 -1.62 -13.48
CA LYS A 161 4.23 -0.32 -14.15
C LYS A 161 3.39 0.72 -13.43
N PHE A 162 4.02 1.82 -13.10
CA PHE A 162 3.37 3.02 -12.59
C PHE A 162 3.49 4.15 -13.61
N VAL A 163 2.39 4.79 -13.90
CA VAL A 163 2.38 6.10 -14.56
C VAL A 163 1.84 7.07 -13.54
N SER A 164 2.63 8.03 -13.14
CA SER A 164 2.30 8.96 -12.07
C SER A 164 2.63 10.39 -12.45
N GLU A 165 1.89 11.32 -11.87
CA GLU A 165 2.15 12.75 -11.93
C GLU A 165 2.96 13.15 -10.70
N GLN A 166 4.10 13.80 -10.92
CA GLN A 166 5.05 14.16 -9.87
C GLN A 166 5.58 15.57 -10.12
N VAL A 167 5.90 16.27 -9.03
CA VAL A 167 6.76 17.46 -9.03
C VAL A 167 8.09 17.05 -8.39
N ASN A 168 9.19 17.26 -9.11
CA ASN A 168 10.52 16.90 -8.67
C ASN A 168 11.43 18.09 -8.73
N MET A 169 12.17 18.35 -7.63
CA MET A 169 13.12 19.44 -7.52
C MET A 169 14.40 18.98 -6.81
N LEU A 170 15.51 19.60 -7.20
CA LEU A 170 16.74 19.60 -6.44
C LEU A 170 17.06 21.03 -6.01
N LYS A 171 17.42 21.20 -4.73
CA LYS A 171 17.83 22.48 -4.14
C LYS A 171 19.25 22.38 -3.63
N ASN A 172 19.98 23.48 -3.66
CA ASN A 172 21.29 23.60 -2.99
C ASN A 172 21.11 23.80 -1.46
N ALA A 173 22.21 23.92 -0.74
CA ALA A 173 22.21 24.13 0.70
C ALA A 173 21.55 25.47 1.13
N ASP A 174 21.50 26.44 0.25
CA ASP A 174 20.89 27.75 0.47
C ASP A 174 19.39 27.74 0.17
N GLY A 175 18.86 26.61 -0.31
CA GLY A 175 17.43 26.43 -0.65
C GLY A 175 17.06 26.91 -2.05
N GLU A 176 18.03 27.30 -2.88
CA GLU A 176 17.77 27.67 -4.27
C GLU A 176 17.55 26.43 -5.12
N VAL A 177 16.57 26.50 -6.02
CA VAL A 177 16.29 25.42 -6.98
C VAL A 177 17.41 25.37 -8.01
N ILE A 178 18.11 24.22 -8.09
CA ILE A 178 19.18 23.98 -9.06
C ILE A 178 18.71 23.07 -10.22
N GLU A 179 17.63 22.31 -10.01
CA GLU A 179 17.02 21.47 -11.03
C GLU A 179 15.55 21.28 -10.73
N GLY A 180 14.69 21.24 -11.76
CA GLY A 180 13.26 21.11 -11.65
C GLY A 180 12.52 22.44 -11.50
N ASP A 181 11.19 22.35 -11.30
CA ASP A 181 10.29 23.50 -11.14
C ASP A 181 9.12 23.06 -10.25
N GLU A 182 8.83 23.82 -9.20
CA GLU A 182 7.74 23.53 -8.24
C GLU A 182 6.34 23.61 -8.89
N ASN A 183 6.21 24.32 -10.00
CA ASN A 183 4.95 24.49 -10.72
C ASN A 183 4.81 23.52 -11.91
N TYR A 184 5.83 22.69 -12.16
CA TYR A 184 5.83 21.79 -13.30
C TYR A 184 5.52 20.34 -12.89
N VAL A 185 4.29 19.93 -13.18
CA VAL A 185 3.87 18.54 -12.99
C VAL A 185 4.34 17.69 -14.16
N GLN A 186 5.14 16.67 -13.87
CA GLN A 186 5.68 15.71 -14.84
C GLN A 186 4.90 14.41 -14.79
N THR A 187 4.54 13.87 -15.94
CA THR A 187 4.08 12.48 -16.05
C THR A 187 5.28 11.56 -16.20
N ILE A 188 5.49 10.70 -15.21
CA ILE A 188 6.64 9.78 -15.14
C ILE A 188 6.14 8.35 -15.24
N SER A 189 6.82 7.54 -16.07
CA SER A 189 6.58 6.11 -16.19
C SER A 189 7.74 5.34 -15.56
N ASP A 190 7.42 4.54 -14.54
CA ASP A 190 8.36 3.71 -13.80
C ASP A 190 7.93 2.24 -13.83
N VAL A 191 8.89 1.34 -13.99
CA VAL A 191 8.69 -0.11 -13.84
C VAL A 191 9.43 -0.59 -12.61
N TRP A 192 8.69 -1.08 -11.64
CA TRP A 192 9.20 -1.54 -10.36
C TRP A 192 8.98 -3.04 -10.19
N THR A 193 9.99 -3.73 -9.65
CA THR A 193 9.89 -5.16 -9.36
C THR A 193 9.84 -5.35 -7.85
N PHE A 194 8.73 -5.97 -7.38
CA PHE A 194 8.56 -6.37 -6.00
C PHE A 194 8.86 -7.86 -5.86
N GLU A 195 9.65 -8.23 -4.85
CA GLU A 195 9.93 -9.62 -4.51
C GLU A 195 9.26 -10.02 -3.19
N LYS A 196 8.83 -11.27 -3.11
CA LYS A 196 8.35 -11.90 -1.87
C LYS A 196 8.91 -13.31 -1.76
N SER A 197 9.38 -13.69 -0.57
CA SER A 197 9.67 -15.09 -0.28
C SER A 197 8.38 -15.89 -0.15
N LEU A 198 8.33 -17.07 -0.75
CA LEU A 198 7.23 -18.01 -0.61
C LEU A 198 7.28 -18.78 0.73
N ASN A 199 8.32 -18.56 1.55
CA ASN A 199 8.37 -19.10 2.89
C ASN A 199 7.24 -18.52 3.75
N PRO A 200 6.42 -19.37 4.44
CA PRO A 200 5.28 -18.92 5.25
C PRO A 200 5.62 -17.92 6.37
N LYS A 201 6.89 -17.88 6.80
CA LYS A 201 7.37 -16.94 7.83
C LYS A 201 7.59 -15.52 7.30
N SER A 202 7.68 -15.31 5.99
CA SER A 202 7.90 -14.01 5.37
C SER A 202 6.63 -13.57 4.63
N ASN A 203 6.00 -12.50 5.10
CA ASN A 203 4.74 -12.04 4.50
C ASN A 203 4.87 -10.70 3.76
N ASN A 204 6.08 -10.13 3.73
CA ASN A 204 6.30 -8.79 3.19
C ASN A 204 6.77 -8.83 1.73
N TRP A 205 6.20 -7.94 0.92
CA TRP A 205 6.73 -7.57 -0.37
C TRP A 205 7.80 -6.51 -0.20
N LEU A 206 8.96 -6.70 -0.84
CA LEU A 206 10.05 -5.74 -0.84
C LEU A 206 10.33 -5.30 -2.27
N LEU A 207 10.60 -4.02 -2.49
CA LEU A 207 11.08 -3.55 -3.77
C LEU A 207 12.52 -4.03 -3.99
N CYS A 208 12.78 -4.67 -5.13
CA CYS A 208 14.11 -5.17 -5.47
C CYS A 208 14.73 -4.49 -6.70
N SER A 209 13.93 -3.85 -7.55
CA SER A 209 14.43 -3.15 -8.74
C SER A 209 13.51 -2.00 -9.15
N THR A 210 14.10 -0.94 -9.69
CA THR A 210 13.41 0.19 -10.32
C THR A 210 14.02 0.48 -11.68
N LYS A 211 13.20 0.84 -12.66
CA LYS A 211 13.59 1.27 -13.99
C LYS A 211 12.66 2.38 -14.46
N LYS A 212 13.22 3.47 -14.98
CA LYS A 212 12.43 4.48 -15.72
C LYS A 212 12.21 4.02 -17.16
N CYS A 213 11.03 4.31 -17.71
CA CYS A 213 10.67 4.06 -19.10
C CYS A 213 10.67 5.35 -19.91
#